data_41f12b9769f4397cbd45549093ef3aa8
#
_entry.id   41f12b9769f4397cbd45549093ef3aa8
#
_cell.length_a   1.000
_cell.length_b   1.000
_cell.length_c   1.000
_cell.angle_alpha   90.00
_cell.angle_beta   90.00
_cell.angle_gamma   90.00
#
_symmetry.space_group_name_H-M   'P 1'
#
loop_
_entity.id
_entity.type
_entity.pdbx_description
1 polymer ?
#
loop_
_entity_poly.entity_id
_entity_poly.type
_entity_poly.pdbx_seq_one_letter_code
_entity_poly.pdbx_strand_id
1 'polypeptide(L)'
;MQHQLEQTEGEIIENNLPENNQQNSATPIFQLSQSEYKEIVRKAQKYIHAGDIFQANLSLRFEARTDCGSWSIYLALQRINPSPFASYWQTPWGAIVSCSPERLVQLLGKKVDTRPIAGTRPRGLTCIQD
;
A
#
# COMPACT_ATOMS: atom_id res chain seq x y z
N MET A 1 1.25 -35.47 5.24
CA MET A 1 0.65 -34.19 5.61
C MET A 1 0.84 -33.14 4.49
N GLN A 2 0.70 -33.59 3.22
CA GLN A 2 0.90 -32.76 2.01
C GLN A 2 -0.30 -32.83 1.04
N HIS A 3 -1.43 -33.41 1.47
CA HIS A 3 -2.58 -33.69 0.58
C HIS A 3 -3.85 -32.88 0.87
N GLN A 4 -3.77 -31.79 1.65
CA GLN A 4 -4.96 -30.97 1.97
C GLN A 4 -4.91 -29.52 1.50
N LEU A 5 -3.95 -29.15 0.67
CA LEU A 5 -3.83 -27.77 0.15
C LEU A 5 -4.25 -27.62 -1.32
N GLU A 6 -4.70 -28.68 -1.99
CA GLU A 6 -5.00 -28.63 -3.43
C GLU A 6 -6.50 -28.59 -3.79
N GLN A 7 -7.41 -28.40 -2.84
CA GLN A 7 -8.86 -28.41 -3.12
C GLN A 7 -9.61 -27.11 -2.80
N THR A 8 -8.95 -25.96 -2.77
CA THR A 8 -9.62 -24.66 -2.63
C THR A 8 -9.38 -23.71 -3.81
N GLU A 9 -8.98 -24.25 -4.96
CA GLU A 9 -9.04 -23.51 -6.23
C GLU A 9 -10.39 -23.75 -6.86
N GLY A 10 -11.30 -22.78 -6.79
CA GLY A 10 -12.42 -22.77 -7.69
C GLY A 10 -13.81 -22.59 -7.13
N GLU A 11 -14.02 -21.59 -6.30
CA GLU A 11 -15.31 -20.88 -6.31
C GLU A 11 -15.02 -19.39 -6.31
N ILE A 12 -14.89 -18.84 -7.50
CA ILE A 12 -15.10 -17.41 -7.70
C ILE A 12 -16.57 -17.17 -7.38
N ILE A 13 -16.86 -16.86 -6.15
CA ILE A 13 -18.18 -16.34 -5.77
C ILE A 13 -18.29 -15.01 -6.51
N GLU A 14 -19.01 -15.01 -7.61
CA GLU A 14 -19.61 -13.80 -8.19
C GLU A 14 -20.62 -13.26 -7.17
N ASN A 15 -20.11 -12.68 -6.10
CA ASN A 15 -20.95 -11.97 -5.16
C ASN A 15 -21.29 -10.63 -5.78
N ASN A 16 -22.53 -10.50 -6.19
CA ASN A 16 -23.25 -9.26 -6.43
C ASN A 16 -22.90 -8.25 -5.34
N LEU A 17 -21.96 -7.38 -5.63
CA LEU A 17 -21.79 -6.17 -4.83
C LEU A 17 -23.08 -5.37 -5.02
N PRO A 18 -23.75 -4.94 -3.97
CA PRO A 18 -24.90 -4.08 -4.11
C PRO A 18 -24.44 -2.83 -4.86
N GLU A 19 -25.03 -2.58 -6.03
CA GLU A 19 -24.98 -1.29 -6.71
C GLU A 19 -25.77 -0.29 -5.85
N ASN A 20 -25.23 0.04 -4.70
CA ASN A 20 -25.78 1.11 -3.90
C ASN A 20 -25.03 2.39 -4.22
N ASN A 21 -25.58 3.11 -5.18
CA ASN A 21 -25.24 4.45 -5.65
C ASN A 21 -25.52 5.52 -4.57
N GLN A 22 -25.02 5.31 -3.37
CA GLN A 22 -24.90 6.38 -2.39
C GLN A 22 -23.40 6.63 -2.21
N GLN A 23 -22.96 7.73 -2.78
CA GLN A 23 -21.64 8.32 -2.60
C GLN A 23 -21.44 8.69 -1.13
N ASN A 24 -21.20 7.70 -0.27
CA ASN A 24 -20.56 7.91 1.01
C ASN A 24 -19.07 8.08 0.72
N SER A 25 -18.71 9.20 0.10
CA SER A 25 -17.30 9.59 -0.03
C SER A 25 -16.81 9.93 1.37
N ALA A 26 -16.17 8.97 2.03
CA ALA A 26 -15.50 9.21 3.29
C ALA A 26 -14.43 10.27 3.06
N THR A 27 -14.65 11.47 3.59
CA THR A 27 -13.64 12.54 3.49
C THR A 27 -12.46 12.17 4.37
N PRO A 28 -11.25 12.00 3.81
CA PRO A 28 -10.09 11.65 4.60
C PRO A 28 -9.67 12.82 5.50
N ILE A 29 -9.32 12.49 6.74
CA ILE A 29 -8.75 13.42 7.71
C ILE A 29 -7.25 13.20 7.72
N PHE A 30 -6.49 14.22 7.35
CA PHE A 30 -5.02 14.20 7.35
C PHE A 30 -4.50 14.60 8.73
N GLN A 31 -3.52 13.85 9.25
CA GLN A 31 -2.88 14.17 10.52
C GLN A 31 -1.92 15.37 10.43
N LEU A 32 -1.42 15.66 9.24
CA LEU A 32 -0.58 16.81 8.94
C LEU A 32 -1.24 17.64 7.85
N SER A 33 -1.18 18.93 7.98
CA SER A 33 -1.54 19.85 6.90
C SER A 33 -0.53 19.77 5.75
N GLN A 34 -0.92 20.25 4.58
CA GLN A 34 -0.02 20.32 3.43
C GLN A 34 1.24 21.17 3.72
N SER A 35 1.09 22.26 4.47
CA SER A 35 2.20 23.14 4.85
C SER A 35 3.21 22.43 5.77
N GLU A 36 2.73 21.72 6.79
CA GLU A 36 3.57 20.96 7.70
C GLU A 36 4.32 19.84 6.97
N TYR A 37 3.64 19.10 6.09
CA TYR A 37 4.30 18.06 5.32
C TYR A 37 5.39 18.62 4.37
N LYS A 38 5.11 19.72 3.69
CA LYS A 38 6.11 20.43 2.85
C LYS A 38 7.33 20.87 3.67
N GLU A 39 7.14 21.29 4.92
CA GLU A 39 8.25 21.69 5.79
C GLU A 39 9.12 20.50 6.17
N ILE A 40 8.52 19.34 6.47
CA ILE A 40 9.25 18.09 6.71
C ILE A 40 10.10 17.70 5.49
N VAL A 41 9.53 17.81 4.28
CA VAL A 41 10.26 17.53 3.03
C VAL A 41 11.45 18.48 2.87
N ARG A 42 11.25 19.81 3.06
CA ARG A 42 12.33 20.79 2.98
C ARG A 42 13.44 20.51 4.00
N LYS A 43 13.08 20.09 5.20
CA LYS A 43 14.05 19.74 6.24
C LYS A 43 14.86 18.51 5.84
N ALA A 44 14.22 17.47 5.32
CA ALA A 44 14.92 16.28 4.80
C ALA A 44 15.88 16.63 3.65
N GLN A 45 15.44 17.47 2.72
CA GLN A 45 16.29 17.94 1.63
C GLN A 45 17.52 18.71 2.14
N LYS A 46 17.39 19.53 3.19
CA LYS A 46 18.54 20.23 3.79
C LYS A 46 19.56 19.24 4.36
N TYR A 47 19.13 18.21 5.06
CA TYR A 47 20.04 17.17 5.60
C TYR A 47 20.74 16.38 4.48
N ILE A 48 20.03 16.08 3.38
CA ILE A 48 20.63 15.42 2.22
C ILE A 48 21.68 16.31 1.58
N HIS A 49 21.40 17.61 1.39
CA HIS A 49 22.37 18.55 0.81
C HIS A 49 23.58 18.79 1.71
N ALA A 50 23.40 18.73 3.03
CA ALA A 50 24.49 18.84 3.99
C ALA A 50 25.38 17.58 4.05
N GLY A 51 24.90 16.47 3.49
CA GLY A 51 25.58 15.17 3.57
C GLY A 51 25.35 14.41 4.87
N ASP A 52 24.43 14.88 5.72
CA ASP A 52 24.11 14.24 7.00
C ASP A 52 23.35 12.93 6.81
N ILE A 53 22.51 12.84 5.77
CA ILE A 53 21.75 11.63 5.40
C ILE A 53 21.78 11.46 3.89
N PHE A 54 21.67 10.21 3.45
CA PHE A 54 21.62 9.86 2.02
C PHE A 54 20.16 9.86 1.50
N GLN A 55 19.23 9.39 2.32
CA GLN A 55 17.83 9.20 1.94
C GLN A 55 16.93 9.37 3.17
N ALA A 56 15.72 9.85 2.97
CA ALA A 56 14.68 9.88 3.99
C ALA A 56 13.40 9.29 3.40
N ASN A 57 12.73 8.43 4.19
CA ASN A 57 11.41 7.93 3.86
C ASN A 57 10.37 8.67 4.70
N LEU A 58 9.59 9.51 4.05
CA LEU A 58 8.58 10.35 4.69
C LEU A 58 7.20 9.75 4.47
N SER A 59 6.46 9.54 5.55
CA SER A 59 5.10 9.00 5.50
C SER A 59 4.06 10.06 5.86
N LEU A 60 2.88 9.92 5.29
CA LEU A 60 1.70 10.71 5.63
C LEU A 60 0.59 9.74 6.06
N ARG A 61 0.03 9.96 7.25
CA ARG A 61 -1.12 9.22 7.73
C ARG A 61 -2.39 10.04 7.55
N PHE A 62 -3.42 9.37 7.07
CA PHE A 62 -4.77 9.91 7.04
C PHE A 62 -5.78 8.84 7.49
N GLU A 63 -6.92 9.27 7.92
CA GLU A 63 -7.99 8.44 8.45
C GLU A 63 -9.29 8.76 7.70
N ALA A 64 -10.10 7.75 7.48
CA ALA A 64 -11.44 7.92 6.92
C ALA A 64 -12.39 6.94 7.62
N ARG A 65 -13.62 7.39 7.88
CA ARG A 65 -14.67 6.51 8.36
C ARG A 65 -15.32 5.81 7.19
N THR A 66 -15.63 4.53 7.36
CA THR A 66 -16.31 3.73 6.34
C THR A 66 -17.20 2.71 7.00
N ASP A 67 -18.33 2.44 6.37
CA ASP A 67 -19.24 1.35 6.75
C ASP A 67 -18.94 0.05 5.99
N CYS A 68 -17.93 0.09 5.08
CA CYS A 68 -17.50 -1.09 4.34
C CYS A 68 -16.73 -2.05 5.24
N GLY A 69 -17.05 -3.33 5.14
CA GLY A 69 -16.26 -4.38 5.79
C GLY A 69 -14.84 -4.43 5.22
N SER A 70 -13.87 -4.74 6.07
CA SER A 70 -12.44 -4.78 5.71
C SER A 70 -12.12 -5.74 4.56
N TRP A 71 -12.85 -6.85 4.46
CA TRP A 71 -12.71 -7.80 3.35
C TRP A 71 -13.16 -7.19 2.02
N SER A 72 -14.27 -6.46 2.02
CA SER A 72 -14.76 -5.75 0.82
C SER A 72 -13.77 -4.68 0.36
N ILE A 73 -13.12 -3.99 1.30
CA ILE A 73 -12.04 -3.03 1.00
C ILE A 73 -10.85 -3.75 0.34
N TYR A 74 -10.45 -4.91 0.86
CA TYR A 74 -9.38 -5.71 0.27
C TYR A 74 -9.70 -6.11 -1.17
N LEU A 75 -10.90 -6.64 -1.42
CA LEU A 75 -11.32 -7.02 -2.77
C LEU A 75 -11.37 -5.83 -3.74
N ALA A 76 -11.85 -4.68 -3.27
CA ALA A 76 -11.86 -3.45 -4.07
C ALA A 76 -10.44 -2.99 -4.41
N LEU A 77 -9.53 -3.02 -3.43
CA LEU A 77 -8.12 -2.67 -3.64
C LEU A 77 -7.43 -3.61 -4.63
N GLN A 78 -7.69 -4.91 -4.57
CA GLN A 78 -7.13 -5.86 -5.54
C GLN A 78 -7.59 -5.60 -6.97
N ARG A 79 -8.81 -5.09 -7.16
CA ARG A 79 -9.31 -4.71 -8.50
C ARG A 79 -8.68 -3.43 -9.03
N ILE A 80 -8.48 -2.44 -8.15
CA ILE A 80 -7.92 -1.12 -8.52
C ILE A 80 -6.41 -1.20 -8.68
N ASN A 81 -5.74 -1.92 -7.80
CA ASN A 81 -4.29 -2.04 -7.74
C ASN A 81 -3.87 -3.50 -7.50
N PRO A 82 -3.97 -4.36 -8.53
CA PRO A 82 -3.54 -5.75 -8.41
C PRO A 82 -2.05 -5.80 -8.13
N SER A 83 -1.69 -6.36 -6.99
CA SER A 83 -0.31 -6.41 -6.51
C SER A 83 0.09 -7.84 -6.16
N PRO A 84 1.29 -8.31 -6.55
CA PRO A 84 1.70 -9.71 -6.41
C PRO A 84 1.91 -10.14 -4.94
N PHE A 85 2.02 -9.19 -4.01
CA PHE A 85 2.18 -9.43 -2.59
C PHE A 85 1.05 -8.78 -1.78
N ALA A 86 -0.13 -8.64 -2.40
CA ALA A 86 -1.33 -8.21 -1.70
C ALA A 86 -1.68 -9.20 -0.59
N SER A 87 -2.11 -8.70 0.55
CA SER A 87 -2.43 -9.51 1.70
C SER A 87 -3.58 -8.93 2.52
N TYR A 88 -4.32 -9.82 3.15
CA TYR A 88 -5.35 -9.51 4.12
C TYR A 88 -5.05 -10.28 5.41
N TRP A 89 -4.99 -9.57 6.52
CA TRP A 89 -4.75 -10.17 7.82
C TRP A 89 -5.80 -9.71 8.83
N GLN A 90 -6.66 -10.63 9.25
CA GLN A 90 -7.69 -10.39 10.27
C GLN A 90 -7.11 -10.61 11.66
N THR A 91 -7.38 -9.66 12.55
CA THR A 91 -7.05 -9.76 13.97
C THR A 91 -8.31 -9.52 14.82
N PRO A 92 -8.29 -9.83 16.13
CA PRO A 92 -9.42 -9.53 17.03
C PRO A 92 -9.74 -8.03 17.13
N TRP A 93 -8.79 -7.16 16.81
CA TRP A 93 -8.91 -5.70 16.94
C TRP A 93 -9.17 -4.98 15.62
N GLY A 94 -9.06 -5.68 14.50
CA GLY A 94 -9.23 -5.09 13.18
C GLY A 94 -8.56 -5.92 12.09
N ALA A 95 -8.44 -5.34 10.90
CA ALA A 95 -7.80 -6.00 9.78
C ALA A 95 -6.68 -5.12 9.19
N ILE A 96 -5.62 -5.77 8.73
CA ILE A 96 -4.59 -5.15 7.91
C ILE A 96 -4.86 -5.55 6.46
N VAL A 97 -4.99 -4.55 5.59
CA VAL A 97 -5.19 -4.71 4.16
C VAL A 97 -3.99 -4.10 3.44
N SER A 98 -3.32 -4.87 2.61
CA SER A 98 -2.11 -4.43 1.92
C SER A 98 -2.15 -4.81 0.44
N CYS A 99 -1.73 -3.89 -0.42
CA CYS A 99 -1.49 -4.11 -1.85
C CYS A 99 -0.01 -3.81 -2.14
N SER A 100 0.90 -4.59 -1.55
CA SER A 100 2.35 -4.39 -1.71
C SER A 100 2.83 -4.91 -3.07
N PRO A 101 3.52 -4.07 -3.87
CA PRO A 101 4.13 -4.50 -5.11
C PRO A 101 5.49 -5.18 -4.89
N GLU A 102 6.05 -5.09 -3.68
CA GLU A 102 7.44 -5.41 -3.40
C GLU A 102 7.57 -6.53 -2.36
N ARG A 103 8.49 -7.46 -2.62
CA ARG A 103 8.83 -8.53 -1.68
C ARG A 103 9.99 -8.10 -0.79
N LEU A 104 9.73 -7.93 0.50
CA LEU A 104 10.78 -7.70 1.47
C LEU A 104 11.71 -8.91 1.57
N VAL A 105 11.14 -10.08 1.90
CA VAL A 105 11.89 -11.32 2.04
C VAL A 105 11.00 -12.53 1.86
N GLN A 106 11.55 -13.59 1.29
CA GLN A 106 10.96 -14.91 1.27
C GLN A 106 12.01 -15.93 1.73
N LEU A 107 11.61 -16.83 2.61
CA LEU A 107 12.44 -17.95 3.07
C LEU A 107 11.80 -19.27 2.63
N LEU A 108 12.51 -20.03 1.81
CA LEU A 108 12.11 -21.38 1.39
C LEU A 108 13.21 -22.37 1.79
N GLY A 109 13.00 -23.10 2.86
CA GLY A 109 14.02 -23.95 3.46
C GLY A 109 15.21 -23.12 3.92
N LYS A 110 16.35 -23.25 3.24
CA LYS A 110 17.59 -22.48 3.51
C LYS A 110 17.86 -21.37 2.48
N LYS A 111 16.98 -21.22 1.48
CA LYS A 111 17.11 -20.20 0.44
C LYS A 111 16.32 -18.94 0.83
N VAL A 112 17.02 -17.82 0.87
CA VAL A 112 16.45 -16.48 1.08
C VAL A 112 16.38 -15.76 -0.26
N ASP A 113 15.26 -15.12 -0.54
CA ASP A 113 15.02 -14.33 -1.76
C ASP A 113 14.37 -12.98 -1.39
N THR A 114 14.77 -11.93 -2.09
CA THR A 114 14.18 -10.59 -2.00
C THR A 114 13.96 -10.04 -3.41
N ARG A 115 12.93 -9.18 -3.59
CA ARG A 115 12.62 -8.56 -4.88
C ARG A 115 12.35 -7.07 -4.69
N PRO A 116 13.40 -6.29 -4.47
CA PRO A 116 13.27 -4.85 -4.32
C PRO A 116 12.90 -4.20 -5.65
N ILE A 117 12.04 -3.18 -5.57
CA ILE A 117 11.68 -2.30 -6.68
C ILE A 117 12.30 -0.95 -6.39
N ALA A 118 13.51 -0.71 -6.88
CA ALA A 118 14.17 0.57 -6.74
C ALA A 118 14.67 1.04 -8.11
N GLY A 119 14.43 2.29 -8.44
CA GLY A 119 14.92 2.87 -9.68
C GLY A 119 15.23 4.33 -9.52
N THR A 120 16.35 4.77 -10.11
CA THR A 120 16.72 6.18 -10.22
C THR A 120 16.59 6.59 -11.69
N ARG A 121 15.99 7.74 -11.92
CA ARG A 121 15.88 8.37 -13.23
C ARG A 121 16.42 9.78 -13.14
N PRO A 122 17.07 10.28 -14.22
CA PRO A 122 17.43 11.69 -14.28
C PRO A 122 16.16 12.53 -14.25
N ARG A 123 16.25 13.70 -13.64
CA ARG A 123 15.17 14.67 -13.67
C ARG A 123 14.93 15.16 -15.10
N GLY A 124 13.69 15.47 -15.42
CA GLY A 124 13.33 16.13 -16.67
C GLY A 124 13.96 17.52 -16.78
N LEU A 125 14.19 17.97 -18.01
CA LEU A 125 14.72 19.31 -18.28
C LEU A 125 13.69 20.43 -17.99
N THR A 126 12.42 20.06 -17.92
CA THR A 126 11.29 20.95 -17.59
C THR A 126 10.35 20.26 -16.62
N CYS A 127 9.53 21.02 -15.89
CA CYS A 127 8.51 20.49 -14.98
C CYS A 127 7.45 19.59 -15.67
N ILE A 128 7.35 19.66 -17.00
CA ILE A 128 6.42 18.81 -17.79
C ILE A 128 7.05 17.45 -18.10
N GLN A 129 8.38 17.38 -18.12
CA GLN A 129 9.14 16.15 -18.41
C GLN A 129 9.50 15.36 -17.13
N ASP A 130 9.34 15.97 -15.95
CA ASP A 130 9.62 15.38 -14.65
C ASP A 130 8.34 14.73 -14.08
#